data_2db64012666498224bb0c35cd7f47480
#
_entry.id   2db64012666498224bb0c35cd7f47480
#
_cell.length_a   1.000
_cell.length_b   1.000
_cell.length_c   1.000
_cell.angle_alpha   90.00
_cell.angle_beta   90.00
_cell.angle_gamma   90.00
#
_symmetry.space_group_name_H-M   'P 1'
#
loop_
_entity.id
_entity.type
_entity.pdbx_description
1 polymer ?
#
loop_
_entity_poly.entity_id
_entity_poly.type
_entity_poly.pdbx_seq_one_letter_code
_entity_poly.pdbx_strand_id
1 'polypeptide(L)'
;SYSVGAVGSSERAFGSIGSGTVTRVDVGAQLSNQTGSNVGQLTISYVGEQWRLGDVTAPLDRLDFQYSLDATSLNTGTWIDVNELDFVSPVGSGTAGPLNGNLPANRSAISHTITGLNLAAGATLWIRWTDLNTAGVDDLVAVDEVVISTTGAVDVPPTVTSTVPANGATGVAPSSNIQVNFSEAVTTQAGWFALSCSSTGTVSVA
;
A
#
# COMPACT_ATOMS: atom_id res chain seq x y z
N SER A 1 -7.53 18.96 -6.23
CA SER A 1 -7.47 17.68 -6.96
C SER A 1 -8.73 17.48 -7.81
N TYR A 2 -8.59 16.75 -8.88
CA TYR A 2 -9.62 16.51 -9.88
C TYR A 2 -9.78 15.02 -10.12
N SER A 3 -11.00 14.59 -10.49
CA SER A 3 -11.24 13.30 -11.10
C SER A 3 -11.22 13.48 -12.62
N VAL A 4 -10.16 13.03 -13.28
CA VAL A 4 -9.97 13.18 -14.73
C VAL A 4 -10.29 11.89 -15.46
N GLY A 5 -10.67 11.99 -16.74
CA GLY A 5 -11.06 10.86 -17.58
C GLY A 5 -11.80 11.31 -18.81
N ALA A 6 -11.97 10.44 -19.81
CA ALA A 6 -12.74 10.73 -21.01
C ALA A 6 -14.21 11.00 -20.67
N VAL A 7 -14.83 11.87 -21.44
CA VAL A 7 -16.27 12.22 -21.25
C VAL A 7 -17.13 10.96 -21.35
N GLY A 8 -17.93 10.70 -20.31
CA GLY A 8 -18.81 9.54 -20.25
C GLY A 8 -18.14 8.23 -19.84
N SER A 9 -16.83 8.22 -19.59
CA SER A 9 -16.11 7.04 -19.06
C SER A 9 -16.31 6.89 -17.55
N SER A 10 -16.43 5.65 -17.09
CA SER A 10 -16.34 5.28 -15.67
C SER A 10 -14.89 5.12 -15.20
N GLU A 11 -13.94 5.00 -16.12
CA GLU A 11 -12.51 5.00 -15.84
C GLU A 11 -12.09 6.43 -15.47
N ARG A 12 -11.35 6.59 -14.35
CA ARG A 12 -11.04 7.89 -13.77
C ARG A 12 -9.71 7.86 -13.03
N ALA A 13 -8.82 8.78 -13.40
CA ALA A 13 -7.59 9.02 -12.67
C ALA A 13 -7.75 10.14 -11.63
N PHE A 14 -6.88 10.14 -10.63
CA PHE A 14 -6.83 11.16 -9.59
C PHE A 14 -5.80 12.25 -9.96
N GLY A 15 -6.28 13.41 -10.43
CA GLY A 15 -5.47 14.45 -11.02
C GLY A 15 -5.25 15.69 -10.17
N SER A 16 -4.20 16.41 -10.50
CA SER A 16 -3.86 17.73 -9.96
C SER A 16 -3.35 18.68 -11.05
N ILE A 17 -3.46 19.95 -10.78
CA ILE A 17 -2.87 21.02 -11.58
C ILE A 17 -2.51 22.16 -10.64
N GLY A 18 -1.27 22.61 -10.70
CA GLY A 18 -0.78 23.77 -9.99
C GLY A 18 -1.31 25.08 -10.57
N SER A 19 -1.07 26.17 -9.89
CA SER A 19 -1.32 27.53 -10.36
C SER A 19 -0.58 28.52 -9.48
N GLY A 20 -0.43 29.76 -9.91
CA GLY A 20 0.19 30.81 -9.10
C GLY A 20 -0.47 31.04 -7.72
N THR A 21 -1.68 30.52 -7.50
CA THR A 21 -2.40 30.59 -6.21
C THR A 21 -2.35 29.25 -5.48
N VAL A 22 -2.35 28.12 -6.20
CA VAL A 22 -2.23 26.77 -5.67
C VAL A 22 -0.85 26.25 -6.03
N THR A 23 0.13 26.55 -5.18
CA THR A 23 1.54 26.26 -5.42
C THR A 23 1.94 24.83 -5.12
N ARG A 24 1.04 24.05 -4.50
CA ARG A 24 1.24 22.64 -4.16
C ARG A 24 -0.09 21.91 -4.03
N VAL A 25 -0.14 20.73 -4.57
CA VAL A 25 -1.24 19.77 -4.36
C VAL A 25 -0.66 18.43 -3.92
N ASP A 26 -1.12 17.91 -2.80
CA ASP A 26 -0.74 16.57 -2.32
C ASP A 26 -1.93 15.61 -2.47
N VAL A 27 -1.65 14.45 -3.04
CA VAL A 27 -2.56 13.33 -3.16
C VAL A 27 -1.90 12.11 -2.52
N GLY A 28 -2.60 11.37 -1.69
CA GLY A 28 -1.97 10.23 -1.04
C GLY A 28 -2.93 9.45 -0.15
N ALA A 29 -2.37 8.45 0.53
CA ALA A 29 -3.13 7.54 1.38
C ALA A 29 -2.32 7.09 2.60
N GLN A 30 -3.03 6.74 3.66
CA GLN A 30 -2.49 6.00 4.77
C GLN A 30 -2.65 4.50 4.52
N LEU A 31 -1.58 3.75 4.72
CA LEU A 31 -1.54 2.30 4.65
C LEU A 31 -1.33 1.74 6.06
N SER A 32 -1.93 0.60 6.36
CA SER A 32 -1.71 -0.11 7.61
C SER A 32 -1.14 -1.50 7.31
N ASN A 33 -0.10 -1.89 8.03
CA ASN A 33 0.46 -3.23 7.92
C ASN A 33 -0.43 -4.25 8.64
N GLN A 34 -1.24 -4.98 7.88
CA GLN A 34 -2.11 -6.05 8.38
C GLN A 34 -1.55 -7.45 8.11
N THR A 35 -0.26 -7.58 7.77
CA THR A 35 0.36 -8.87 7.41
C THR A 35 0.67 -9.77 8.61
N GLY A 36 0.51 -9.27 9.83
CA GLY A 36 0.86 -10.00 11.07
C GLY A 36 2.36 -10.01 11.37
N SER A 37 3.22 -9.56 10.47
CA SER A 37 4.68 -9.53 10.63
C SER A 37 5.27 -8.19 10.22
N ASN A 38 6.58 -8.02 10.45
CA ASN A 38 7.29 -6.81 10.02
C ASN A 38 7.45 -6.75 8.51
N VAL A 39 7.08 -5.64 7.87
CA VAL A 39 7.28 -5.39 6.44
C VAL A 39 8.60 -4.65 6.24
N GLY A 40 9.56 -5.33 5.58
CA GLY A 40 10.88 -4.80 5.27
C GLY A 40 10.97 -4.11 3.91
N GLN A 41 10.01 -4.35 3.03
CA GLN A 41 9.98 -3.75 1.69
C GLN A 41 8.55 -3.63 1.16
N LEU A 42 8.34 -2.64 0.31
CA LEU A 42 7.05 -2.32 -0.29
C LEU A 42 7.24 -2.00 -1.78
N THR A 43 6.61 -2.77 -2.64
CA THR A 43 6.58 -2.48 -4.08
C THR A 43 5.36 -1.64 -4.38
N ILE A 44 5.57 -0.50 -5.02
CA ILE A 44 4.51 0.40 -5.48
C ILE A 44 4.61 0.46 -6.99
N SER A 45 3.47 0.28 -7.67
CA SER A 45 3.34 0.50 -9.10
C SER A 45 2.07 1.30 -9.38
N TYR A 46 2.13 2.13 -10.40
CA TYR A 46 1.00 2.94 -10.83
C TYR A 46 1.19 3.41 -12.27
N VAL A 47 0.15 4.00 -12.84
CA VAL A 47 0.21 4.70 -14.11
C VAL A 47 0.12 6.20 -13.83
N GLY A 48 1.16 6.95 -14.25
CA GLY A 48 1.12 8.40 -14.31
C GLY A 48 0.55 8.85 -15.66
N GLU A 49 -0.35 9.84 -15.66
CA GLU A 49 -1.08 10.30 -16.82
C GLU A 49 -1.02 11.81 -16.96
N GLN A 50 -0.84 12.31 -18.20
CA GLN A 50 -0.92 13.73 -18.55
C GLN A 50 -2.22 14.00 -19.30
N TRP A 51 -3.09 14.81 -18.70
CA TRP A 51 -4.41 15.15 -19.24
C TRP A 51 -4.50 16.55 -19.87
N ARG A 52 -3.44 17.34 -19.74
CA ARG A 52 -3.28 18.64 -20.38
C ARG A 52 -1.81 18.93 -20.58
N LEU A 53 -1.49 19.46 -21.74
CA LEU A 53 -0.21 20.14 -22.00
C LEU A 53 -0.38 21.63 -21.68
N GLY A 54 0.42 22.12 -20.76
CA GLY A 54 0.47 23.53 -20.36
C GLY A 54 1.42 24.36 -21.20
N ASP A 55 2.42 24.95 -20.58
CA ASP A 55 3.41 25.81 -21.26
C ASP A 55 4.58 24.97 -21.79
N VAL A 56 4.72 24.89 -23.10
CA VAL A 56 5.80 24.11 -23.76
C VAL A 56 7.20 24.74 -23.61
N THR A 57 7.29 25.91 -23.02
CA THR A 57 8.56 26.58 -22.74
C THR A 57 9.00 26.46 -21.28
N ALA A 58 8.12 25.95 -20.43
CA ALA A 58 8.38 25.67 -19.03
C ALA A 58 9.08 24.29 -18.85
N PRO A 59 9.68 24.02 -17.69
CA PRO A 59 10.06 22.68 -17.31
C PRO A 59 8.84 21.74 -17.31
N LEU A 60 9.07 20.47 -17.62
CA LEU A 60 8.02 19.44 -17.54
C LEU A 60 7.51 19.33 -16.10
N ASP A 61 6.20 19.27 -15.96
CA ASP A 61 5.58 19.00 -14.66
C ASP A 61 5.81 17.57 -14.21
N ARG A 62 5.84 17.41 -12.91
CA ARG A 62 6.01 16.08 -12.33
C ARG A 62 5.23 15.91 -11.02
N LEU A 63 4.94 14.69 -10.70
CA LEU A 63 4.46 14.24 -9.39
C LEU A 63 5.64 13.66 -8.63
N ASP A 64 6.08 14.32 -7.56
CA ASP A 64 7.12 13.82 -6.66
C ASP A 64 6.52 12.80 -5.71
N PHE A 65 7.01 11.57 -5.73
CA PHE A 65 6.56 10.52 -4.82
C PHE A 65 7.34 10.52 -3.52
N GLN A 66 6.62 10.48 -2.41
CA GLN A 66 7.20 10.46 -1.07
C GLN A 66 6.44 9.50 -0.15
N TYR A 67 7.14 8.94 0.85
CA TYR A 67 6.52 8.20 1.94
C TYR A 67 6.96 8.71 3.31
N SER A 68 6.18 8.38 4.36
CA SER A 68 6.49 8.75 5.74
C SER A 68 6.04 7.65 6.71
N LEU A 69 6.89 7.38 7.71
CA LEU A 69 6.62 6.43 8.78
C LEU A 69 6.07 7.11 10.06
N ASP A 70 6.11 8.44 10.13
CA ASP A 70 5.72 9.24 11.29
C ASP A 70 4.62 10.26 10.99
N ALA A 71 4.17 10.37 9.74
CA ALA A 71 3.10 11.28 9.35
C ALA A 71 1.76 10.87 9.99
N THR A 72 0.96 11.87 10.34
CA THR A 72 -0.44 11.73 10.79
C THR A 72 -1.44 12.32 9.79
N SER A 73 -0.94 13.00 8.78
CA SER A 73 -1.69 13.55 7.64
C SER A 73 -0.74 13.80 6.48
N LEU A 74 -1.27 14.17 5.31
CA LEU A 74 -0.45 14.51 4.13
C LEU A 74 0.50 15.70 4.34
N ASN A 75 0.28 16.51 5.38
CA ASN A 75 1.03 17.75 5.63
C ASN A 75 1.89 17.71 6.91
N THR A 76 2.00 16.54 7.56
CA THR A 76 2.76 16.37 8.82
C THR A 76 3.83 15.31 8.66
N GLY A 77 4.75 15.23 9.63
CA GLY A 77 5.79 14.21 9.68
C GLY A 77 6.98 14.47 8.76
N THR A 78 7.88 13.52 8.74
CA THR A 78 9.11 13.52 7.92
C THR A 78 8.86 12.70 6.67
N TRP A 79 9.03 13.32 5.52
CA TRP A 79 8.79 12.67 4.22
C TRP A 79 10.11 12.29 3.56
N ILE A 80 10.16 11.07 3.07
CA ILE A 80 11.31 10.49 2.37
C ILE A 80 10.95 10.42 0.89
N ASP A 81 11.78 11.04 0.09
CA ASP A 81 11.63 11.12 -1.36
C ASP A 81 12.10 9.84 -2.04
N VAL A 82 11.40 9.42 -3.11
CA VAL A 82 11.74 8.22 -3.90
C VAL A 82 11.61 8.57 -5.39
N ASN A 83 12.70 9.11 -5.95
CA ASN A 83 12.73 9.60 -7.34
C ASN A 83 12.38 8.53 -8.38
N GLU A 84 12.60 7.24 -8.10
CA GLU A 84 12.23 6.13 -8.99
C GLU A 84 10.71 5.94 -9.10
N LEU A 85 9.95 6.57 -8.21
CA LEU A 85 8.49 6.59 -8.22
C LEU A 85 7.93 7.95 -8.62
N ASP A 86 8.75 8.87 -9.13
CA ASP A 86 8.26 10.12 -9.69
C ASP A 86 7.63 9.90 -11.07
N PHE A 87 6.58 10.64 -11.36
CA PHE A 87 6.02 10.74 -12.70
C PHE A 87 6.42 12.08 -13.30
N VAL A 88 6.98 12.06 -14.51
CA VAL A 88 7.27 13.27 -15.30
C VAL A 88 6.36 13.29 -16.52
N SER A 89 5.76 14.43 -16.81
CA SER A 89 4.92 14.63 -18.00
C SER A 89 5.62 14.14 -19.27
N PRO A 90 5.06 13.17 -20.02
CA PRO A 90 5.73 12.62 -21.20
C PRO A 90 5.67 13.56 -22.42
N VAL A 91 4.73 14.51 -22.45
CA VAL A 91 4.53 15.42 -23.58
C VAL A 91 4.96 16.83 -23.18
N GLY A 92 6.07 17.32 -23.73
CA GLY A 92 6.61 18.66 -23.50
C GLY A 92 6.63 19.55 -24.74
N SER A 93 5.99 19.15 -25.84
CA SER A 93 5.97 19.93 -27.08
C SER A 93 4.67 19.75 -27.83
N GLY A 94 4.34 20.72 -28.69
CA GLY A 94 3.11 20.71 -29.48
C GLY A 94 2.21 21.89 -29.17
N THR A 95 0.91 21.73 -29.34
CA THR A 95 -0.08 22.77 -29.01
C THR A 95 -0.59 22.57 -27.59
N ALA A 96 -0.43 23.60 -26.75
CA ALA A 96 -1.00 23.59 -25.39
C ALA A 96 -2.51 23.36 -25.43
N GLY A 97 -3.02 22.51 -24.53
CA GLY A 97 -4.42 22.16 -24.48
C GLY A 97 -4.71 20.78 -23.89
N PRO A 98 -5.98 20.34 -23.92
CA PRO A 98 -6.39 19.05 -23.39
C PRO A 98 -5.70 17.87 -24.09
N LEU A 99 -5.33 16.87 -23.33
CA LEU A 99 -4.82 15.57 -23.79
C LEU A 99 -5.78 14.45 -23.34
N ASN A 100 -5.69 13.32 -23.98
CA ASN A 100 -6.31 12.09 -23.49
C ASN A 100 -5.24 11.26 -22.74
N GLY A 101 -5.23 11.30 -21.41
CA GLY A 101 -4.26 10.62 -20.55
C GLY A 101 -4.23 9.10 -20.73
N ASN A 102 -5.30 8.50 -21.26
CA ASN A 102 -5.37 7.07 -21.54
C ASN A 102 -4.58 6.63 -22.79
N LEU A 103 -4.11 7.58 -23.60
CA LEU A 103 -3.29 7.20 -24.76
C LEU A 103 -1.86 6.88 -24.33
N PRO A 104 -1.22 5.86 -24.94
CA PRO A 104 0.14 5.46 -24.57
C PRO A 104 1.19 6.57 -24.64
N ALA A 105 0.99 7.57 -25.50
CA ALA A 105 1.90 8.71 -25.62
C ALA A 105 1.81 9.70 -24.45
N ASN A 106 0.75 9.66 -23.66
CA ASN A 106 0.43 10.61 -22.60
C ASN A 106 0.51 9.99 -21.21
N ARG A 107 1.01 8.75 -21.08
CA ARG A 107 1.12 8.05 -19.81
C ARG A 107 2.35 7.19 -19.69
N SER A 108 2.76 6.89 -18.48
CA SER A 108 3.88 6.02 -18.16
C SER A 108 3.54 5.09 -17.02
N ALA A 109 3.86 3.80 -17.17
CA ALA A 109 3.83 2.85 -16.07
C ALA A 109 5.10 2.99 -15.24
N ILE A 110 4.93 3.13 -13.93
CA ILE A 110 6.00 3.37 -12.96
C ILE A 110 5.93 2.28 -11.92
N SER A 111 7.09 1.74 -11.53
CA SER A 111 7.17 0.72 -10.49
C SER A 111 8.53 0.74 -9.81
N HIS A 112 8.54 0.73 -8.49
CA HIS A 112 9.77 0.62 -7.70
C HIS A 112 9.49 -0.10 -6.38
N THR A 113 10.55 -0.72 -5.81
CA THR A 113 10.50 -1.38 -4.51
C THR A 113 11.30 -0.58 -3.49
N ILE A 114 10.61 0.00 -2.52
CA ILE A 114 11.20 0.64 -1.36
C ILE A 114 11.71 -0.47 -0.43
N THR A 115 12.99 -0.46 -0.11
CA THR A 115 13.63 -1.45 0.76
C THR A 115 14.10 -0.82 2.08
N GLY A 116 14.47 -1.68 3.05
CA GLY A 116 14.95 -1.19 4.35
C GLY A 116 13.86 -0.60 5.24
N LEU A 117 12.59 -0.83 4.92
CA LEU A 117 11.47 -0.49 5.79
C LEU A 117 11.54 -1.33 7.07
N ASN A 118 11.05 -0.76 8.17
CA ASN A 118 10.85 -1.48 9.43
C ASN A 118 9.43 -1.19 9.94
N LEU A 119 8.44 -1.59 9.13
CA LEU A 119 7.04 -1.34 9.43
C LEU A 119 6.47 -2.52 10.20
N ALA A 120 6.39 -2.39 11.53
CA ALA A 120 5.86 -3.43 12.41
C ALA A 120 4.41 -3.79 12.09
N ALA A 121 3.98 -5.00 12.47
CA ALA A 121 2.58 -5.39 12.38
C ALA A 121 1.67 -4.38 13.08
N GLY A 122 0.59 -3.96 12.43
CA GLY A 122 -0.35 -2.94 12.90
C GLY A 122 0.14 -1.49 12.75
N ALA A 123 1.41 -1.26 12.43
CA ALA A 123 1.92 0.09 12.18
C ALA A 123 1.39 0.69 10.87
N THR A 124 1.46 2.01 10.76
CA THR A 124 1.00 2.74 9.58
C THR A 124 2.16 3.41 8.83
N LEU A 125 1.96 3.59 7.53
CA LEU A 125 2.83 4.32 6.63
C LEU A 125 1.95 5.22 5.76
N TRP A 126 2.41 6.42 5.47
CA TRP A 126 1.76 7.32 4.52
C TRP A 126 2.55 7.36 3.21
N ILE A 127 1.84 7.44 2.10
CA ILE A 127 2.38 7.73 0.78
C ILE A 127 1.70 8.96 0.21
N ARG A 128 2.42 9.73 -0.61
CA ARG A 128 1.84 10.85 -1.35
C ARG A 128 2.57 11.07 -2.67
N TRP A 129 1.85 11.67 -3.60
CA TRP A 129 2.37 12.34 -4.78
C TRP A 129 2.17 13.84 -4.59
N THR A 130 3.23 14.59 -4.75
CA THR A 130 3.24 16.05 -4.62
C THR A 130 3.38 16.67 -6.00
N ASP A 131 2.39 17.45 -6.39
CA ASP A 131 2.40 18.33 -7.56
C ASP A 131 2.80 19.73 -7.11
N LEU A 132 3.95 20.21 -7.58
CA LEU A 132 4.46 21.54 -7.30
C LEU A 132 4.23 22.42 -8.53
N ASN A 133 3.66 23.60 -8.31
CA ASN A 133 3.50 24.59 -9.38
C ASN A 133 4.84 24.92 -10.01
N THR A 134 4.97 24.72 -11.31
CA THR A 134 6.13 25.13 -12.11
C THR A 134 5.95 26.55 -12.65
N ALA A 135 6.98 27.07 -13.32
CA ALA A 135 6.84 28.36 -14.00
C ALA A 135 6.00 28.21 -15.28
N GLY A 136 5.07 29.13 -15.52
CA GLY A 136 4.21 29.09 -16.69
C GLY A 136 2.81 28.57 -16.42
N VAL A 137 2.24 27.88 -17.38
CA VAL A 137 0.94 27.21 -17.26
C VAL A 137 1.17 25.71 -17.08
N ASP A 138 0.77 25.19 -15.95
CA ASP A 138 1.03 23.80 -15.56
C ASP A 138 0.26 22.79 -16.42
N ASP A 139 0.82 21.59 -16.51
CA ASP A 139 0.14 20.41 -17.02
C ASP A 139 -0.96 19.97 -16.04
N LEU A 140 -1.91 19.21 -16.51
CA LEU A 140 -2.80 18.42 -15.65
C LEU A 140 -2.25 17.00 -15.59
N VAL A 141 -1.71 16.64 -14.44
CA VAL A 141 -1.11 15.33 -14.19
C VAL A 141 -1.97 14.50 -13.25
N ALA A 142 -1.91 13.18 -13.37
CA ALA A 142 -2.78 12.29 -12.61
C ALA A 142 -2.10 10.96 -12.28
N VAL A 143 -2.63 10.28 -11.27
CA VAL A 143 -2.26 8.94 -10.81
C VAL A 143 -3.43 8.00 -11.01
N ASP A 144 -3.17 6.84 -11.60
CA ASP A 144 -4.14 5.76 -11.81
C ASP A 144 -3.52 4.38 -11.60
N GLU A 145 -4.38 3.35 -11.55
CA GLU A 145 -3.98 1.94 -11.46
C GLU A 145 -2.97 1.64 -10.33
N VAL A 146 -3.11 2.29 -9.16
CA VAL A 146 -2.18 2.12 -8.04
C VAL A 146 -2.28 0.73 -7.46
N VAL A 147 -1.17 -0.01 -7.49
CA VAL A 147 -1.02 -1.32 -6.86
C VAL A 147 0.11 -1.26 -5.84
N ILE A 148 -0.16 -1.73 -4.64
CA ILE A 148 0.79 -1.78 -3.54
C ILE A 148 0.89 -3.23 -3.08
N SER A 149 2.11 -3.76 -3.07
CA SER A 149 2.38 -5.12 -2.64
C SER A 149 3.61 -5.17 -1.74
N THR A 150 3.63 -6.12 -0.84
CA THR A 150 4.79 -6.41 -0.01
C THR A 150 5.34 -7.78 -0.37
N THR A 151 6.67 -7.88 -0.54
CA THR A 151 7.36 -9.15 -0.65
C THR A 151 8.15 -9.34 0.64
N GLY A 152 7.83 -10.38 1.40
CA GLY A 152 8.58 -10.69 2.61
C GLY A 152 7.76 -11.08 3.83
N ALA A 153 6.47 -10.78 3.89
CA ALA A 153 5.58 -11.49 4.79
C ALA A 153 5.09 -12.74 4.04
N VAL A 154 5.85 -13.81 4.05
CA VAL A 154 5.26 -15.12 3.83
C VAL A 154 4.35 -15.30 5.05
N ASP A 155 3.05 -15.30 4.81
CA ASP A 155 2.08 -15.78 5.82
C ASP A 155 2.49 -17.21 6.12
N VAL A 156 3.18 -17.37 7.25
CA VAL A 156 3.57 -18.70 7.72
C VAL A 156 2.39 -19.19 8.53
N PRO A 157 1.73 -20.27 8.11
CA PRO A 157 0.59 -20.79 8.83
C PRO A 157 0.90 -20.95 10.33
N PRO A 158 -0.06 -20.68 11.22
CA PRO A 158 0.14 -20.80 12.65
C PRO A 158 0.57 -22.21 13.04
N THR A 159 1.57 -22.29 13.89
CA THR A 159 2.06 -23.57 14.44
C THR A 159 1.78 -23.64 15.92
N VAL A 160 1.60 -24.87 16.44
CA VAL A 160 1.48 -25.09 17.88
C VAL A 160 2.87 -24.95 18.51
N THR A 161 3.06 -23.97 19.36
CA THR A 161 4.34 -23.71 20.06
C THR A 161 4.49 -24.52 21.34
N SER A 162 3.38 -24.75 22.04
CA SER A 162 3.36 -25.58 23.25
C SER A 162 1.96 -26.05 23.58
N THR A 163 1.88 -27.11 24.39
CA THR A 163 0.62 -27.59 24.98
C THR A 163 0.77 -27.75 26.49
N VAL A 164 -0.34 -27.61 27.20
CA VAL A 164 -0.45 -28.03 28.61
C VAL A 164 -1.63 -28.99 28.68
N PRO A 165 -1.44 -30.25 29.13
CA PRO A 165 -0.17 -30.91 29.46
C PRO A 165 0.79 -30.94 28.27
N ALA A 166 2.10 -30.96 28.56
CA ALA A 166 3.12 -31.09 27.51
C ALA A 166 3.01 -32.46 26.82
N ASN A 167 3.48 -32.54 25.59
CA ASN A 167 3.53 -33.80 24.84
C ASN A 167 4.33 -34.87 25.62
N GLY A 168 3.74 -36.03 25.81
CA GLY A 168 4.35 -37.11 26.57
C GLY A 168 4.23 -37.00 28.10
N ALA A 169 3.52 -36.03 28.65
CA ALA A 169 3.30 -35.86 30.08
C ALA A 169 2.63 -37.12 30.69
N THR A 170 3.12 -37.56 31.84
CA THR A 170 2.57 -38.67 32.60
C THR A 170 2.00 -38.19 33.93
N GLY A 171 1.07 -38.95 34.53
CA GLY A 171 0.46 -38.60 35.80
C GLY A 171 -0.44 -37.36 35.77
N VAL A 172 -0.96 -37.00 34.60
CA VAL A 172 -1.85 -35.85 34.40
C VAL A 172 -3.19 -36.15 35.08
N ALA A 173 -3.65 -35.23 35.92
CA ALA A 173 -4.95 -35.40 36.59
C ALA A 173 -6.10 -35.34 35.57
N PRO A 174 -7.14 -36.17 35.70
CA PRO A 174 -8.29 -36.18 34.77
C PRO A 174 -9.02 -34.82 34.67
N SER A 175 -8.88 -33.98 35.70
CA SER A 175 -9.47 -32.63 35.73
C SER A 175 -8.56 -31.52 35.21
N SER A 176 -7.41 -31.86 34.64
CA SER A 176 -6.48 -30.85 34.10
C SER A 176 -7.07 -30.22 32.85
N ASN A 177 -6.99 -28.89 32.76
CA ASN A 177 -7.32 -28.17 31.56
C ASN A 177 -6.31 -28.47 30.45
N ILE A 178 -6.78 -28.44 29.21
CA ILE A 178 -5.93 -28.48 28.02
C ILE A 178 -5.76 -27.08 27.51
N GLN A 179 -4.50 -26.71 27.31
CA GLN A 179 -4.13 -25.42 26.70
C GLN A 179 -3.26 -25.69 25.48
N VAL A 180 -3.55 -25.03 24.40
CA VAL A 180 -2.75 -25.04 23.16
C VAL A 180 -2.30 -23.62 22.86
N ASN A 181 -1.01 -23.40 22.76
CA ASN A 181 -0.42 -22.11 22.42
C ASN A 181 0.05 -22.13 20.97
N PHE A 182 -0.35 -21.14 20.22
CA PHE A 182 0.04 -20.97 18.81
C PHE A 182 1.14 -19.93 18.66
N SER A 183 1.83 -19.95 17.52
CA SER A 183 2.87 -18.99 17.15
C SER A 183 2.31 -17.56 16.91
N GLU A 184 1.01 -17.48 16.67
CA GLU A 184 0.29 -16.24 16.39
C GLU A 184 -1.17 -16.34 16.81
N ALA A 185 -1.91 -15.22 16.73
CA ALA A 185 -3.34 -15.21 17.02
C ALA A 185 -4.12 -15.98 15.95
N VAL A 186 -4.96 -16.92 16.38
CA VAL A 186 -5.78 -17.76 15.52
C VAL A 186 -7.26 -17.59 15.81
N THR A 187 -8.09 -17.69 14.77
CA THR A 187 -9.54 -17.85 14.92
C THR A 187 -9.86 -19.32 14.75
N THR A 188 -10.29 -19.99 15.82
CA THR A 188 -10.64 -21.40 15.78
C THR A 188 -12.10 -21.59 15.35
N GLN A 189 -12.37 -22.68 14.63
CA GLN A 189 -13.71 -23.11 14.27
C GLN A 189 -14.07 -24.37 15.05
N ALA A 190 -15.37 -24.72 15.14
CA ALA A 190 -15.81 -25.93 15.77
C ALA A 190 -15.13 -27.16 15.14
N GLY A 191 -14.62 -28.07 15.99
CA GLY A 191 -13.93 -29.28 15.53
C GLY A 191 -12.45 -29.07 15.14
N TRP A 192 -11.82 -27.93 15.45
CA TRP A 192 -10.42 -27.67 15.16
C TRP A 192 -9.42 -28.62 15.87
N PHE A 193 -9.84 -29.28 16.93
CA PHE A 193 -9.08 -30.35 17.58
C PHE A 193 -9.97 -31.49 18.01
N ALA A 194 -9.39 -32.66 18.22
CA ALA A 194 -10.07 -33.85 18.74
C ALA A 194 -9.22 -34.49 19.85
N LEU A 195 -9.88 -35.00 20.84
CA LEU A 195 -9.27 -35.85 21.88
C LEU A 195 -9.55 -37.31 21.57
N SER A 196 -8.52 -38.15 21.61
CA SER A 196 -8.63 -39.58 21.46
C SER A 196 -7.99 -40.29 22.65
N CYS A 197 -8.72 -41.19 23.25
CA CYS A 197 -8.24 -42.04 24.34
C CYS A 197 -7.98 -43.45 23.80
N SER A 198 -6.82 -44.03 24.09
CA SER A 198 -6.44 -45.37 23.64
C SER A 198 -7.35 -46.49 24.17
N SER A 199 -8.03 -46.24 25.30
CA SER A 199 -8.92 -47.22 25.93
C SER A 199 -10.41 -46.99 25.66
N THR A 200 -10.84 -45.76 25.41
CA THR A 200 -12.25 -45.39 25.26
C THR A 200 -12.60 -44.77 23.90
N GLY A 201 -11.62 -44.56 23.02
CA GLY A 201 -11.80 -43.97 21.71
C GLY A 201 -11.89 -42.42 21.74
N THR A 202 -12.56 -41.85 20.74
CA THR A 202 -12.69 -40.38 20.60
C THR A 202 -13.61 -39.80 21.67
N VAL A 203 -13.18 -38.73 22.33
CA VAL A 203 -13.97 -37.99 23.31
C VAL A 203 -14.53 -36.74 22.63
N SER A 204 -15.85 -36.54 22.72
CA SER A 204 -16.48 -35.30 22.25
C SER A 204 -16.05 -34.12 23.13
N VAL A 205 -15.58 -33.05 22.52
CA VAL A 205 -15.28 -31.79 23.17
C VAL A 205 -16.39 -30.80 22.80
N ALA A 206 -16.90 -30.10 23.80
CA ALA A 206 -17.97 -29.13 23.64
C ALA A 206 -17.36 -27.72 23.31
#